data_8ec96b5002644bfa643dc18a01c2b9a1
#
_entry.id   8ec96b5002644bfa643dc18a01c2b9a1
#
_cell.length_a   1.000
_cell.length_b   1.000
_cell.length_c   1.000
_cell.angle_alpha   90.00
_cell.angle_beta   90.00
_cell.angle_gamma   90.00
#
_symmetry.space_group_name_H-M   'P 1'
#
loop_
_entity.id
_entity.type
_entity.pdbx_description
1 polymer ?
#
loop_
_entity_poly.entity_id
_entity_poly.type
_entity_poly.pdbx_seq_one_letter_code
_entity_poly.pdbx_strand_id
1 'polypeptide(L)'
;MAVYYLNPNSPRKTPNAMPGSDGRSASPSVTSPQAGVEVIQPFQQFLNRRAEPRFDCMASGALLLLPSGTEVACDIVNQSASGAQVLVKDMPQNAGDLWLVDVAGQMVKFGSPVWTQPHKMGLRFSFVQKLDPNGTRPPRVPEPVWKAWRRLAGLDTPPPQDDVFFLD
;
A
#
# COMPACT_ATOMS: atom_id res chain seq x y z
N MET A 1 23.60 -42.57 -8.24
CA MET A 1 22.93 -43.04 -9.48
C MET A 1 21.98 -41.96 -9.95
N ALA A 2 22.35 -41.27 -11.00
CA ALA A 2 21.51 -40.21 -11.57
C ALA A 2 20.62 -40.84 -12.65
N VAL A 3 19.31 -40.67 -12.54
CA VAL A 3 18.34 -41.14 -13.52
C VAL A 3 18.00 -39.96 -14.41
N TYR A 4 18.45 -40.01 -15.64
CA TYR A 4 18.08 -39.05 -16.68
C TYR A 4 16.74 -39.45 -17.29
N TYR A 5 15.71 -38.64 -17.15
CA TYR A 5 14.49 -38.75 -17.90
C TYR A 5 14.65 -38.11 -19.27
N LEU A 6 14.65 -38.94 -20.29
CA LEU A 6 14.56 -38.53 -21.68
C LEU A 6 13.14 -38.13 -22.02
N ASN A 7 12.96 -36.95 -22.50
CA ASN A 7 11.70 -36.39 -22.94
C ASN A 7 11.47 -36.76 -24.46
N PRO A 8 10.46 -37.53 -24.83
CA PRO A 8 10.26 -38.03 -26.18
C PRO A 8 9.32 -37.20 -27.05
N ASN A 9 9.41 -35.87 -27.01
CA ASN A 9 8.59 -35.03 -27.89
C ASN A 9 9.38 -33.92 -28.57
N SER A 10 10.26 -34.34 -29.48
CA SER A 10 10.81 -33.43 -30.48
C SER A 10 10.03 -33.61 -31.79
N PRO A 11 9.41 -32.60 -32.34
CA PRO A 11 8.80 -32.68 -33.65
C PRO A 11 9.91 -32.71 -34.72
N ARG A 12 9.87 -33.70 -35.55
CA ARG A 12 10.73 -33.87 -36.72
C ARG A 12 10.45 -32.75 -37.71
N LYS A 13 11.50 -32.03 -38.07
CA LYS A 13 11.52 -31.15 -39.23
C LYS A 13 11.35 -32.02 -40.50
N THR A 14 10.30 -31.79 -41.22
CA THR A 14 10.20 -32.20 -42.61
C THR A 14 10.76 -31.11 -43.51
N PRO A 15 11.66 -31.40 -44.40
CA PRO A 15 12.04 -30.46 -45.43
C PRO A 15 11.00 -30.50 -46.52
N ASN A 16 10.29 -29.43 -46.76
CA ASN A 16 9.45 -29.33 -47.93
C ASN A 16 10.10 -28.42 -48.94
N ALA A 17 10.36 -29.03 -50.08
CA ALA A 17 10.91 -28.43 -51.25
C ALA A 17 9.93 -27.42 -51.89
N MET A 18 10.49 -26.34 -52.35
CA MET A 18 9.87 -25.43 -53.32
C MET A 18 9.51 -26.10 -54.59
N PRO A 19 8.48 -25.66 -55.29
CA PRO A 19 8.77 -24.92 -56.49
C PRO A 19 7.77 -23.85 -56.89
N GLY A 20 8.19 -22.98 -57.77
CA GLY A 20 7.30 -22.32 -58.72
C GLY A 20 7.16 -20.83 -58.54
N SER A 21 8.01 -20.18 -59.25
CA SER A 21 7.82 -18.85 -59.80
C SER A 21 6.43 -18.62 -60.36
N ASP A 22 5.81 -17.51 -59.96
CA ASP A 22 5.18 -16.66 -60.96
C ASP A 22 4.93 -15.29 -60.34
N GLY A 23 5.51 -14.31 -61.00
CA GLY A 23 5.42 -12.93 -60.68
C GLY A 23 4.03 -12.36 -60.92
N ARG A 24 3.60 -11.56 -59.97
CA ARG A 24 2.81 -10.36 -60.24
C ARG A 24 3.02 -9.40 -59.08
N SER A 25 3.61 -8.30 -59.39
CA SER A 25 3.68 -7.13 -58.57
C SER A 25 2.25 -6.65 -58.26
N ALA A 26 1.85 -6.81 -57.05
CA ALA A 26 0.77 -6.04 -56.46
C ALA A 26 1.43 -5.18 -55.36
N SER A 27 1.50 -3.92 -55.64
CA SER A 27 1.84 -2.96 -54.61
C SER A 27 0.85 -3.04 -53.50
N PRO A 28 1.26 -3.32 -52.27
CA PRO A 28 0.37 -3.15 -51.13
C PRO A 28 0.20 -1.67 -50.93
N SER A 29 -1.00 -1.18 -51.09
CA SER A 29 -1.40 0.10 -50.56
C SER A 29 -1.08 0.11 -49.05
N VAL A 30 -0.18 0.98 -48.70
CA VAL A 30 0.15 1.23 -47.32
C VAL A 30 -1.07 1.86 -46.66
N THR A 31 -1.87 1.02 -46.07
CA THR A 31 -2.84 1.49 -45.08
C THR A 31 -2.01 1.78 -43.84
N SER A 32 -1.86 3.03 -43.50
CA SER A 32 -1.24 3.46 -42.27
C SER A 32 -1.92 2.74 -41.11
N PRO A 33 -1.16 2.02 -40.28
CA PRO A 33 -1.74 1.52 -39.06
C PRO A 33 -2.10 2.71 -38.21
N GLN A 34 -3.33 2.79 -37.85
CA GLN A 34 -3.82 3.70 -36.82
C GLN A 34 -2.94 3.49 -35.59
N ALA A 35 -2.14 4.47 -35.29
CA ALA A 35 -1.44 4.56 -34.01
C ALA A 35 -2.51 4.56 -32.91
N GLY A 36 -2.39 3.65 -31.97
CA GLY A 36 -3.31 3.68 -30.82
C GLY A 36 -3.40 2.40 -30.03
N VAL A 37 -2.68 1.37 -30.39
CA VAL A 37 -2.45 0.28 -29.44
C VAL A 37 -1.06 0.50 -28.88
N GLU A 38 -1.01 1.18 -27.75
CA GLU A 38 0.16 1.13 -26.89
C GLU A 38 0.37 -0.34 -26.54
N VAL A 39 1.26 -0.98 -27.24
CA VAL A 39 1.72 -2.32 -26.89
C VAL A 39 2.49 -2.13 -25.59
N ILE A 40 1.79 -2.25 -24.48
CA ILE A 40 2.41 -2.31 -23.15
C ILE A 40 3.34 -3.49 -23.22
N GLN A 41 4.61 -3.22 -23.33
CA GLN A 41 5.63 -4.26 -23.40
C GLN A 41 5.45 -5.19 -22.22
N PRO A 42 5.42 -6.50 -22.43
CA PRO A 42 5.21 -7.46 -21.32
C PRO A 42 6.21 -7.31 -20.18
N PHE A 43 7.32 -6.63 -20.45
CA PHE A 43 8.33 -6.34 -19.44
C PHE A 43 7.87 -5.34 -18.36
N GLN A 44 6.95 -4.44 -18.66
CA GLN A 44 6.42 -3.49 -17.67
C GLN A 44 5.42 -4.13 -16.71
N GLN A 45 4.77 -5.21 -17.13
CA GLN A 45 3.87 -5.95 -16.25
C GLN A 45 4.61 -6.66 -15.09
N PHE A 46 5.87 -7.02 -15.29
CA PHE A 46 6.68 -7.62 -14.22
C PHE A 46 7.20 -6.61 -13.20
N LEU A 47 7.27 -5.32 -13.57
CA LEU A 47 7.71 -4.27 -12.65
C LEU A 47 6.59 -3.76 -11.75
N ASN A 48 5.34 -3.89 -12.18
CA ASN A 48 4.16 -3.50 -11.42
C ASN A 48 3.49 -4.70 -10.72
N ARG A 49 4.22 -5.38 -9.85
CA ARG A 49 3.66 -6.46 -9.00
C ARG A 49 2.68 -5.95 -7.95
N ARG A 50 2.45 -4.66 -7.90
CA ARG A 50 1.55 -4.04 -6.92
C ARG A 50 0.15 -3.96 -7.52
N ALA A 51 -0.80 -4.60 -6.87
CA ALA A 51 -2.21 -4.59 -7.28
C ALA A 51 -2.88 -3.22 -7.07
N GLU A 52 -2.29 -2.35 -6.25
CA GLU A 52 -2.88 -1.07 -5.85
C GLU A 52 -1.90 0.08 -6.03
N PRO A 53 -2.40 1.24 -6.49
CA PRO A 53 -1.59 2.45 -6.53
C PRO A 53 -1.19 2.88 -5.12
N ARG A 54 0.03 3.36 -4.98
CA ARG A 54 0.53 3.99 -3.77
C ARG A 54 0.76 5.45 -4.02
N PHE A 55 0.43 6.24 -3.02
CA PHE A 55 0.61 7.66 -3.04
C PHE A 55 1.70 8.03 -2.04
N ASP A 56 2.71 8.73 -2.52
CA ASP A 56 3.69 9.33 -1.63
C ASP A 56 3.02 10.45 -0.86
N CYS A 57 3.22 10.44 0.43
CA CYS A 57 2.66 11.43 1.34
C CYS A 57 3.66 11.68 2.48
N MET A 58 3.47 12.78 3.17
CA MET A 58 4.15 13.08 4.43
C MET A 58 3.07 13.51 5.41
N ALA A 59 2.60 12.59 6.19
CA ALA A 59 1.55 12.83 7.16
C ALA A 59 1.98 12.32 8.53
N SER A 60 1.82 13.14 9.55
CA SER A 60 2.08 12.72 10.92
C SER A 60 0.98 11.79 11.41
N GLY A 61 1.39 10.76 12.12
CA GLY A 61 0.50 9.78 12.70
C GLY A 61 1.10 9.13 13.94
N ALA A 62 0.44 8.11 14.42
CA ALA A 62 0.93 7.30 15.51
C ALA A 62 0.57 5.83 15.33
N LEU A 63 1.45 4.96 15.78
CA LEU A 63 1.21 3.55 15.95
C LEU A 63 0.75 3.29 17.37
N LEU A 64 -0.35 2.60 17.54
CA LEU A 64 -0.87 2.23 18.85
C LEU A 64 -0.93 0.70 18.97
N LEU A 65 -0.20 0.19 19.95
CA LEU A 65 -0.12 -1.23 20.24
C LEU A 65 -1.08 -1.57 21.39
N LEU A 66 -2.01 -2.47 21.15
CA LEU A 66 -2.93 -2.96 22.18
C LEU A 66 -2.55 -4.40 22.57
N PRO A 67 -2.80 -4.80 23.81
CA PRO A 67 -3.50 -4.08 24.88
C PRO A 67 -2.62 -3.14 25.71
N SER A 68 -1.29 -3.11 25.48
CA SER A 68 -0.38 -2.29 26.28
C SER A 68 -0.69 -0.79 26.26
N GLY A 69 -1.29 -0.31 25.17
CA GLY A 69 -1.54 1.12 24.96
C GLY A 69 -0.29 1.91 24.58
N THR A 70 0.78 1.21 24.21
CA THR A 70 2.02 1.85 23.76
C THR A 70 1.77 2.64 22.50
N GLU A 71 2.10 3.93 22.53
CA GLU A 71 1.97 4.83 21.40
C GLU A 71 3.35 5.24 20.89
N VAL A 72 3.56 5.10 19.59
CA VAL A 72 4.80 5.46 18.91
C VAL A 72 4.48 6.46 17.81
N ALA A 73 5.00 7.66 17.91
CA ALA A 73 4.87 8.66 16.84
C ALA A 73 5.53 8.16 15.55
N CYS A 74 4.88 8.40 14.43
CA CYS A 74 5.38 8.00 13.12
C CYS A 74 5.02 9.02 12.04
N ASP A 75 5.76 8.98 10.94
CA ASP A 75 5.42 9.69 9.71
C ASP A 75 4.99 8.69 8.66
N ILE A 76 3.82 8.92 8.08
CA ILE A 76 3.28 8.10 6.99
C ILE A 76 3.87 8.66 5.70
N VAL A 77 4.72 7.88 5.03
CA VAL A 77 5.45 8.36 3.84
C VAL A 77 4.90 7.82 2.53
N ASN A 78 4.15 6.73 2.61
CA ASN A 78 3.56 6.11 1.44
C ASN A 78 2.36 5.27 1.86
N GLN A 79 1.25 5.38 1.15
CA GLN A 79 0.07 4.57 1.47
C GLN A 79 -0.75 4.17 0.25
N SER A 80 -1.48 3.07 0.42
CA SER A 80 -2.49 2.55 -0.50
C SER A 80 -3.74 2.16 0.27
N ALA A 81 -4.76 1.65 -0.40
CA ALA A 81 -5.96 1.16 0.26
C ALA A 81 -5.69 0.06 1.29
N SER A 82 -4.74 -0.84 1.01
CA SER A 82 -4.46 -2.03 1.84
C SER A 82 -3.18 -1.95 2.67
N GLY A 83 -2.39 -0.89 2.58
CA GLY A 83 -1.15 -0.80 3.32
C GLY A 83 -0.55 0.59 3.36
N ALA A 84 0.49 0.74 4.21
CA ALA A 84 1.26 1.96 4.30
C ALA A 84 2.73 1.65 4.61
N GLN A 85 3.56 2.64 4.37
CA GLN A 85 4.93 2.69 4.81
C GLN A 85 5.08 3.85 5.78
N VAL A 86 5.62 3.56 6.93
CA VAL A 86 5.81 4.55 8.01
C VAL A 86 7.26 4.63 8.43
N LEU A 87 7.68 5.82 8.79
CA LEU A 87 8.95 6.07 9.47
C LEU A 87 8.67 6.17 10.96
N VAL A 88 9.49 5.54 11.76
CA VAL A 88 9.44 5.59 13.21
C VAL A 88 10.81 5.92 13.76
N LYS A 89 10.84 6.76 14.79
CA LYS A 89 12.10 7.07 15.47
C LYS A 89 12.62 5.88 16.26
N ASP A 90 11.72 5.28 17.03
CA ASP A 90 12.00 4.14 17.90
C ASP A 90 11.09 2.97 17.48
N MET A 91 11.69 1.92 16.93
CA MET A 91 10.95 0.76 16.48
C MET A 91 10.39 -0.01 17.67
N PRO A 92 9.07 -0.22 17.75
CA PRO A 92 8.49 -1.02 18.83
C PRO A 92 8.98 -2.46 18.71
N GLN A 93 9.47 -2.99 19.83
CA GLN A 93 9.86 -4.39 19.90
C GLN A 93 8.60 -5.27 19.92
N ASN A 94 8.66 -6.38 19.18
CA ASN A 94 7.55 -7.32 19.08
C ASN A 94 6.25 -6.67 18.57
N ALA A 95 6.35 -5.81 17.56
CA ALA A 95 5.19 -5.24 16.90
C ALA A 95 4.40 -6.37 16.22
N GLY A 96 3.37 -6.85 16.89
CA GLY A 96 2.32 -7.67 16.32
C GLY A 96 1.29 -6.80 15.60
N ASP A 97 0.04 -7.17 15.72
CA ASP A 97 -1.05 -6.34 15.19
C ASP A 97 -1.10 -5.00 15.91
N LEU A 98 -1.30 -3.95 15.15
CA LEU A 98 -1.28 -2.59 15.65
C LEU A 98 -2.31 -1.70 14.93
N TRP A 99 -2.58 -0.56 15.52
CA TRP A 99 -3.38 0.49 14.92
C TRP A 99 -2.50 1.62 14.41
N LEU A 100 -2.72 2.03 13.18
CA LEU A 100 -2.18 3.27 12.64
C LEU A 100 -3.24 4.36 12.76
N VAL A 101 -2.90 5.43 13.45
CA VAL A 101 -3.72 6.64 13.56
C VAL A 101 -3.22 7.64 12.52
N ASP A 102 -4.01 7.87 11.50
CA ASP A 102 -3.75 8.83 10.42
C ASP A 102 -4.58 10.09 10.69
N VAL A 103 -3.94 11.10 11.25
CA VAL A 103 -4.61 12.32 11.67
C VAL A 103 -5.07 13.14 10.46
N ALA A 104 -4.20 13.31 9.47
CA ALA A 104 -4.50 14.10 8.28
C ALA A 104 -5.60 13.46 7.42
N GLY A 105 -5.59 12.14 7.30
CA GLY A 105 -6.61 11.38 6.60
C GLY A 105 -7.91 11.20 7.39
N GLN A 106 -7.94 11.56 8.66
CA GLN A 106 -9.07 11.30 9.57
C GLN A 106 -9.44 9.80 9.59
N MET A 107 -8.43 8.95 9.68
CA MET A 107 -8.60 7.49 9.61
C MET A 107 -7.85 6.78 10.72
N VAL A 108 -8.37 5.63 11.09
CA VAL A 108 -7.65 4.64 11.86
C VAL A 108 -7.61 3.33 11.07
N LYS A 109 -6.49 2.66 11.11
CA LYS A 109 -6.24 1.47 10.29
C LYS A 109 -5.63 0.39 11.18
N PHE A 110 -6.22 -0.79 11.15
CA PHE A 110 -5.71 -1.95 11.88
C PHE A 110 -4.99 -2.89 10.94
N GLY A 111 -3.83 -3.35 11.34
CA GLY A 111 -3.04 -4.26 10.52
C GLY A 111 -1.78 -4.74 11.19
N SER A 112 -0.95 -5.38 10.39
CA SER A 112 0.28 -6.03 10.84
C SER A 112 1.48 -5.54 10.05
N PRO A 113 2.67 -5.52 10.65
CA PRO A 113 3.91 -5.31 9.92
C PRO A 113 4.16 -6.47 8.95
N VAL A 114 4.48 -6.14 7.70
CA VAL A 114 4.90 -7.13 6.69
C VAL A 114 6.41 -7.15 6.51
N TRP A 115 7.07 -6.06 6.87
CA TRP A 115 8.53 -5.95 6.95
C TRP A 115 8.90 -4.80 7.89
N THR A 116 10.05 -4.90 8.50
CA THR A 116 10.62 -3.89 9.41
C THR A 116 12.08 -3.64 9.11
N GLN A 117 12.50 -2.39 9.25
CA GLN A 117 13.87 -1.91 9.21
C GLN A 117 14.10 -1.00 10.43
N PRO A 118 15.32 -0.59 10.78
CA PRO A 118 15.57 0.16 12.01
C PRO A 118 14.67 1.38 12.26
N HIS A 119 14.30 2.12 11.20
CA HIS A 119 13.47 3.32 11.31
C HIS A 119 12.29 3.33 10.34
N LYS A 120 11.96 2.19 9.75
CA LYS A 120 10.94 2.11 8.72
C LYS A 120 10.18 0.80 8.81
N MET A 121 8.88 0.86 8.58
CA MET A 121 8.01 -0.30 8.65
C MET A 121 7.01 -0.27 7.50
N GLY A 122 6.77 -1.42 6.91
CA GLY A 122 5.66 -1.61 5.98
C GLY A 122 4.50 -2.30 6.67
N LEU A 123 3.32 -1.74 6.55
CA LEU A 123 2.09 -2.23 7.17
C LEU A 123 1.13 -2.75 6.12
N ARG A 124 0.41 -3.81 6.47
CA ARG A 124 -0.73 -4.32 5.72
C ARG A 124 -1.98 -4.19 6.57
N PHE A 125 -3.01 -3.57 6.03
CA PHE A 125 -4.26 -3.34 6.75
C PHE A 125 -5.26 -4.46 6.48
N SER A 126 -5.94 -4.87 7.55
CA SER A 126 -7.11 -5.74 7.51
C SER A 126 -8.40 -4.99 7.79
N PHE A 127 -8.30 -3.77 8.33
CA PHE A 127 -9.44 -2.92 8.62
C PHE A 127 -9.04 -1.45 8.52
N VAL A 128 -9.92 -0.65 7.92
CA VAL A 128 -9.78 0.81 7.77
C VAL A 128 -11.09 1.47 8.12
N GLN A 129 -11.04 2.49 8.96
CA GLN A 129 -12.22 3.26 9.37
C GLN A 129 -11.94 4.75 9.28
N LYS A 130 -12.76 5.45 8.51
CA LYS A 130 -12.80 6.92 8.52
C LYS A 130 -13.51 7.40 9.77
N LEU A 131 -12.98 8.45 10.38
CA LEU A 131 -13.51 9.04 11.59
C LEU A 131 -14.12 10.40 11.30
N ASP A 132 -15.17 10.73 12.04
CA ASP A 132 -15.81 12.05 12.00
C ASP A 132 -15.41 12.83 13.27
N PRO A 133 -14.82 14.03 13.13
CA PRO A 133 -14.49 14.87 14.28
C PRO A 133 -15.67 15.18 15.21
N ASN A 134 -16.87 15.28 14.64
CA ASN A 134 -18.09 15.58 15.37
C ASN A 134 -18.92 14.33 15.67
N GLY A 135 -18.45 13.17 15.22
CA GLY A 135 -19.16 11.91 15.35
C GLY A 135 -18.87 11.19 16.67
N THR A 136 -19.59 10.11 16.86
CA THR A 136 -19.36 9.17 17.96
C THR A 136 -18.33 8.11 17.56
N ARG A 137 -17.74 7.46 18.56
CA ARG A 137 -16.81 6.36 18.34
C ARG A 137 -17.47 5.23 17.54
N PRO A 138 -16.91 4.83 16.39
CA PRO A 138 -17.41 3.67 15.67
C PRO A 138 -17.26 2.38 16.51
N PRO A 139 -18.22 1.46 16.47
CA PRO A 139 -18.22 0.27 17.33
C PRO A 139 -16.99 -0.62 17.21
N ARG A 140 -16.41 -0.69 16.01
CA ARG A 140 -15.24 -1.53 15.73
C ARG A 140 -13.90 -0.88 16.08
N VAL A 141 -13.90 0.39 16.44
CA VAL A 141 -12.71 1.13 16.85
C VAL A 141 -12.59 1.07 18.37
N PRO A 142 -11.48 0.53 18.91
CA PRO A 142 -11.27 0.50 20.36
C PRO A 142 -11.22 1.91 20.94
N GLU A 143 -11.69 2.06 22.16
CA GLU A 143 -11.71 3.35 22.86
C GLU A 143 -10.32 4.00 22.96
N PRO A 144 -9.22 3.27 23.27
CA PRO A 144 -7.90 3.86 23.33
C PRO A 144 -7.46 4.46 21.97
N VAL A 145 -7.82 3.81 20.87
CA VAL A 145 -7.51 4.27 19.51
C VAL A 145 -8.30 5.54 19.17
N TRP A 146 -9.58 5.57 19.51
CA TRP A 146 -10.43 6.74 19.36
C TRP A 146 -9.91 7.93 20.15
N LYS A 147 -9.56 7.72 21.42
CA LYS A 147 -8.99 8.78 22.26
C LYS A 147 -7.65 9.28 21.75
N ALA A 148 -6.77 8.39 21.30
CA ALA A 148 -5.49 8.79 20.73
C ALA A 148 -5.68 9.65 19.48
N TRP A 149 -6.58 9.25 18.58
CA TRP A 149 -6.89 10.04 17.39
C TRP A 149 -7.44 11.43 17.75
N ARG A 150 -8.42 11.53 18.64
CA ARG A 150 -9.00 12.81 19.06
C ARG A 150 -7.96 13.75 19.66
N ARG A 151 -7.11 13.22 20.54
CA ARG A 151 -6.03 13.97 21.15
C ARG A 151 -5.03 14.47 20.09
N LEU A 152 -4.57 13.62 19.20
CA LEU A 152 -3.64 13.97 18.13
C LEU A 152 -4.24 14.94 17.11
N ALA A 153 -5.53 14.85 16.86
CA ALA A 153 -6.28 15.79 16.02
C ALA A 153 -6.60 17.12 16.72
N GLY A 154 -6.23 17.30 17.99
CA GLY A 154 -6.52 18.50 18.76
C GLY A 154 -7.99 18.68 19.14
N LEU A 155 -8.78 17.60 19.11
CA LEU A 155 -10.22 17.64 19.40
C LEU A 155 -10.54 17.55 20.90
N ASP A 156 -9.60 17.09 21.70
CA ASP A 156 -9.70 16.98 23.16
C ASP A 156 -8.86 18.07 23.83
N THR A 157 -8.98 19.30 23.37
CA THR A 157 -8.42 20.43 24.09
C THR A 157 -9.18 20.58 25.40
N PRO A 158 -8.54 20.52 26.56
CA PRO A 158 -9.23 20.85 27.80
C PRO A 158 -9.79 22.27 27.68
N PRO A 159 -11.00 22.53 28.21
CA PRO A 159 -11.53 23.88 28.20
C PRO A 159 -10.49 24.78 28.84
N PRO A 160 -10.31 26.02 28.35
CA PRO A 160 -9.40 26.97 28.97
C PRO A 160 -9.74 27.02 30.46
N GLN A 161 -8.77 26.71 31.29
CA GLN A 161 -8.92 26.95 32.72
C GLN A 161 -9.01 28.48 32.83
N ASP A 162 -10.21 28.96 33.05
CA ASP A 162 -10.40 30.31 33.52
C ASP A 162 -9.63 30.37 34.84
N ASP A 163 -8.45 30.96 34.78
CA ASP A 163 -7.72 31.38 35.97
C ASP A 163 -8.62 32.39 36.67
N VAL A 164 -9.43 31.87 37.57
CA VAL A 164 -10.18 32.72 38.50
C VAL A 164 -9.12 33.33 39.41
N PHE A 165 -8.62 34.49 39.00
CA PHE A 165 -7.85 35.32 39.87
C PHE A 165 -8.78 35.78 40.97
N PHE A 166 -8.74 35.09 42.09
CA PHE A 166 -9.25 35.64 43.34
C PHE A 166 -8.35 36.81 43.70
N LEU A 167 -8.77 38.02 43.38
CA LEU A 167 -8.23 39.23 43.95
C LEU A 167 -8.82 39.35 45.36
N ASP A 168 -8.01 39.08 46.34
CA ASP A 168 -8.24 39.50 47.71
C ASP A 168 -8.06 40.99 47.82
#